data_8c3669346eb2f6305ca1b6d708761a29
#
_entry.id   8c3669346eb2f6305ca1b6d708761a29
#
_cell.length_a   1.000
_cell.length_b   1.000
_cell.length_c   1.000
_cell.angle_alpha   90.00
_cell.angle_beta   90.00
_cell.angle_gamma   90.00
#
_symmetry.space_group_name_H-M   'P 1'
#
loop_
_entity.id
_entity.type
_entity.pdbx_description
1 polymer ?
#
loop_
_entity_poly.entity_id
_entity_poly.type
_entity_poly.pdbx_seq_one_letter_code
_entity_poly.pdbx_strand_id
1 'polypeptide(L)'
;WNSARVYQDPSYNDGGIMTLGGAYSRVPMPINGQNQDLTKNPKEYALTATPNALRTLFTDVAATGGATLTGAANGASLLRIPESGAPTTGVAAYVLDKFSTQTTLKDFPLMVKQKLLNYLGYAVPLDETATALPSSLVIPNTPNLAMGGSIHSYPIQLTYSGTLDSTGKLTNIRSQSVLYGTMDGGLHIVDNETGEEQMVFVPAELLKNTIASKALVKGQDDTNAPVHGLDGAWVADPAYKAQKSSGSGDSLMKARQMNVYGGLRMSGESYYGLDVLDPKTPKLLFRVGSDQADFSRMGQSWSKPVLTNIRYNNKITRVMIVGGGYDQCYENPKFEFGKVLSTVTNASGATVPSDFPDASCDNRTEAKGNAVYIIDAKTGDRLWWASSSTGANTSNSDMKHSIVSRISAIDRDGDGLTDHLYFGDLGGQVFRADLNNTIGTSTANFGKRVVRLANLATTDTKSTLTLGKNPRFYEAPTVTIHRQDAYTFILVGLASGNRSTPLDVYPTVGRDGMLPSSALTDRLVNNVYGVIDRDFSKKDLISGSPTLDSKDKTLANMQKDPQKLTGNIPAVFVGATPTKDGWYRSLSSKSDGTETTPGFCVAGGMK
;
A
#
# COMPACT_ATOMS: atom_id res chain seq x y z
N TRP A 1 -15.14 11.40 -20.44
CA TRP A 1 -15.17 11.95 -19.10
C TRP A 1 -14.47 13.32 -18.96
N ASN A 2 -13.94 13.87 -20.02
CA ASN A 2 -13.39 15.21 -20.09
C ASN A 2 -14.37 16.27 -20.67
N SER A 3 -15.63 15.97 -20.81
CA SER A 3 -16.65 17.04 -20.96
C SER A 3 -16.80 17.86 -19.67
N ALA A 4 -15.81 17.76 -18.82
CA ALA A 4 -15.68 18.49 -17.61
C ALA A 4 -15.69 20.00 -17.88
N ARG A 5 -16.53 20.72 -17.20
CA ARG A 5 -16.43 22.17 -17.19
C ARG A 5 -15.20 22.59 -16.43
N VAL A 6 -14.45 23.48 -17.02
CA VAL A 6 -13.43 24.24 -16.34
C VAL A 6 -14.13 25.35 -15.57
N TYR A 7 -14.09 25.29 -14.25
CA TYR A 7 -14.58 26.36 -13.40
C TYR A 7 -13.39 27.18 -12.91
N GLN A 8 -13.43 28.47 -13.19
CA GLN A 8 -12.48 29.43 -12.65
C GLN A 8 -13.17 30.16 -11.49
N ASP A 9 -12.70 29.89 -10.28
CA ASP A 9 -13.13 30.67 -9.11
C ASP A 9 -12.22 31.89 -8.96
N PRO A 10 -12.75 33.11 -9.15
CA PRO A 10 -11.95 34.32 -9.04
C PRO A 10 -11.47 34.63 -7.62
N SER A 11 -11.96 33.92 -6.61
CA SER A 11 -11.49 34.05 -5.21
C SER A 11 -10.22 33.29 -4.89
N TYR A 12 -9.77 32.39 -5.78
CA TYR A 12 -8.52 31.67 -5.61
C TYR A 12 -7.39 32.30 -6.43
N ASN A 13 -6.42 32.86 -5.74
CA ASN A 13 -5.26 33.55 -6.34
C ASN A 13 -4.15 32.62 -6.84
N ASP A 14 -4.27 31.32 -6.69
CA ASP A 14 -3.23 30.34 -7.06
C ASP A 14 -3.48 29.63 -8.40
N GLY A 15 -4.22 30.29 -9.29
CA GLY A 15 -4.50 29.76 -10.62
C GLY A 15 -5.68 28.78 -10.66
N GLY A 16 -6.63 28.93 -9.76
CA GLY A 16 -7.78 28.08 -9.50
C GLY A 16 -8.65 27.72 -10.69
N ILE A 17 -8.13 26.86 -11.56
CA ILE A 17 -8.94 26.16 -12.57
C ILE A 17 -9.33 24.82 -11.95
N MET A 18 -10.58 24.69 -11.52
CA MET A 18 -11.14 23.41 -11.14
C MET A 18 -11.78 22.75 -12.35
N THR A 19 -11.31 21.57 -12.69
CA THR A 19 -12.00 20.69 -13.64
C THR A 19 -13.04 19.88 -12.88
N LEU A 20 -14.30 20.08 -13.24
CA LEU A 20 -15.42 19.29 -12.74
C LEU A 20 -15.64 18.10 -13.68
N GLY A 21 -15.86 16.94 -13.12
CA GLY A 21 -16.08 15.72 -13.89
C GLY A 21 -15.18 14.59 -13.45
N GLY A 22 -14.63 13.85 -14.40
CA GLY A 22 -13.87 12.64 -14.12
C GLY A 22 -14.74 11.51 -13.58
N ALA A 23 -14.12 10.49 -12.99
CA ALA A 23 -14.80 9.31 -12.46
C ALA A 23 -15.86 9.66 -11.41
N TYR A 24 -15.60 10.65 -10.56
CA TYR A 24 -16.55 11.11 -9.55
C TYR A 24 -17.93 11.43 -10.12
N SER A 25 -17.98 12.13 -11.26
CA SER A 25 -19.23 12.53 -11.91
C SER A 25 -19.97 11.39 -12.62
N ARG A 26 -19.37 10.20 -12.66
CA ARG A 26 -19.91 9.01 -13.33
C ARG A 26 -20.24 7.87 -12.37
N VAL A 27 -20.07 8.08 -11.06
CA VAL A 27 -20.52 7.11 -10.06
C VAL A 27 -22.05 7.03 -10.08
N PRO A 28 -22.65 5.84 -10.25
CA PRO A 28 -24.10 5.69 -10.36
C PRO A 28 -24.75 5.79 -8.97
N MET A 29 -25.05 7.02 -8.55
CA MET A 29 -25.68 7.31 -7.26
C MET A 29 -27.19 7.57 -7.45
N PRO A 30 -28.07 6.99 -6.61
CA PRO A 30 -29.48 7.31 -6.62
C PRO A 30 -29.70 8.76 -6.14
N ILE A 31 -30.22 9.61 -7.01
CA ILE A 31 -30.54 10.99 -6.70
C ILE A 31 -31.97 11.30 -7.11
N ASN A 32 -32.74 11.91 -6.19
CA ASN A 32 -34.09 12.36 -6.43
C ASN A 32 -34.05 13.85 -6.77
N GLY A 33 -34.16 14.19 -8.03
CA GLY A 33 -34.14 15.56 -8.48
C GLY A 33 -33.37 15.78 -9.77
N GLN A 34 -33.16 17.03 -10.13
CA GLN A 34 -32.64 17.37 -11.44
C GLN A 34 -31.17 16.94 -11.61
N ASN A 35 -30.92 16.39 -12.79
CA ASN A 35 -29.60 16.41 -13.38
C ASN A 35 -29.07 17.85 -13.28
N GLN A 36 -27.89 17.98 -12.79
CA GLN A 36 -27.13 19.21 -12.66
C GLN A 36 -27.55 20.36 -13.57
N ASP A 37 -27.93 21.45 -13.00
CA ASP A 37 -27.75 22.72 -13.68
C ASP A 37 -26.27 23.12 -13.63
N LEU A 38 -25.53 22.70 -14.65
CA LEU A 38 -24.11 22.99 -14.82
C LEU A 38 -23.81 24.49 -14.94
N THR A 39 -24.84 25.35 -14.96
CA THR A 39 -24.68 26.80 -15.04
C THR A 39 -24.66 27.47 -13.67
N LYS A 40 -25.20 26.82 -12.64
CA LYS A 40 -25.50 27.48 -11.35
C LYS A 40 -24.63 27.13 -10.16
N ASN A 41 -23.76 26.32 -10.22
CA ASN A 41 -22.84 25.88 -9.19
C ASN A 41 -22.61 24.38 -9.36
N PRO A 42 -21.57 24.02 -10.05
CA PRO A 42 -21.33 22.65 -10.45
C PRO A 42 -20.84 21.83 -9.28
N LYS A 43 -21.48 21.93 -8.15
CA LYS A 43 -21.19 21.06 -7.03
C LYS A 43 -21.69 19.66 -7.33
N GLU A 44 -20.75 18.73 -7.64
CA GLU A 44 -20.78 17.46 -6.96
C GLU A 44 -21.81 16.43 -7.43
N TYR A 45 -22.48 16.59 -8.56
CA TYR A 45 -23.48 15.61 -8.96
C TYR A 45 -22.91 14.60 -9.95
N ALA A 46 -23.16 13.32 -9.72
CA ALA A 46 -22.87 12.29 -10.69
C ALA A 46 -23.71 12.50 -11.95
N LEU A 47 -23.08 12.62 -13.13
CA LEU A 47 -23.80 12.86 -14.39
C LEU A 47 -24.75 11.72 -14.78
N THR A 48 -24.47 10.51 -14.30
CA THR A 48 -25.30 9.30 -14.48
C THR A 48 -26.30 9.09 -13.36
N ALA A 49 -26.36 9.99 -12.37
CA ALA A 49 -27.26 9.88 -11.25
C ALA A 49 -28.71 10.07 -11.66
N THR A 50 -29.53 9.13 -11.28
CA THR A 50 -30.99 9.10 -11.43
C THR A 50 -31.58 8.46 -10.20
N PRO A 51 -32.90 8.58 -9.94
CA PRO A 51 -33.54 7.86 -8.83
C PRO A 51 -33.35 6.36 -8.88
N ASN A 52 -33.09 5.79 -10.05
CA ASN A 52 -32.90 4.36 -10.28
C ASN A 52 -31.44 3.94 -10.54
N ALA A 53 -30.47 4.84 -10.33
CA ALA A 53 -29.06 4.50 -10.46
C ALA A 53 -28.65 3.46 -9.38
N LEU A 54 -27.78 2.54 -9.75
CA LEU A 54 -27.32 1.47 -8.86
C LEU A 54 -25.86 1.12 -9.16
N ARG A 55 -25.03 1.17 -8.14
CA ARG A 55 -23.62 0.79 -8.20
C ARG A 55 -23.45 -0.71 -8.42
N THR A 56 -22.35 -1.10 -9.07
CA THR A 56 -21.93 -2.49 -9.21
C THR A 56 -20.99 -2.86 -8.07
N LEU A 57 -21.55 -3.12 -6.90
CA LEU A 57 -20.82 -3.38 -5.65
C LEU A 57 -20.57 -4.87 -5.45
N PHE A 58 -19.35 -5.20 -5.05
CA PHE A 58 -18.93 -6.56 -4.70
C PHE A 58 -18.24 -6.61 -3.33
N THR A 59 -18.34 -7.77 -2.68
CA THR A 59 -17.57 -8.11 -1.48
C THR A 59 -17.16 -9.58 -1.49
N ASP A 60 -16.15 -9.93 -0.72
CA ASP A 60 -15.70 -11.30 -0.51
C ASP A 60 -16.37 -11.99 0.70
N VAL A 61 -17.51 -11.48 1.18
CA VAL A 61 -18.28 -12.15 2.24
C VAL A 61 -19.01 -13.37 1.67
N ALA A 62 -18.77 -14.56 2.25
CA ALA A 62 -19.40 -15.82 1.83
C ALA A 62 -20.52 -16.27 2.77
N ALA A 63 -20.39 -16.00 4.06
CA ALA A 63 -21.36 -16.44 5.06
C ALA A 63 -21.35 -15.53 6.29
N THR A 64 -22.35 -15.69 7.16
CA THR A 64 -22.42 -15.03 8.46
C THR A 64 -22.68 -16.07 9.54
N GLY A 65 -22.03 -15.90 10.69
CA GLY A 65 -22.31 -16.66 11.90
C GLY A 65 -22.71 -15.68 13.01
N GLY A 66 -24.02 -15.45 13.17
CA GLY A 66 -24.52 -14.40 14.06
C GLY A 66 -24.05 -13.01 13.58
N ALA A 67 -23.31 -12.28 14.42
CA ALA A 67 -22.74 -10.96 14.06
C ALA A 67 -21.44 -11.01 13.26
N THR A 68 -20.90 -12.21 12.99
CA THR A 68 -19.57 -12.37 12.35
C THR A 68 -19.69 -12.64 10.87
N LEU A 69 -18.99 -11.84 10.04
CA LEU A 69 -18.86 -12.07 8.62
C LEU A 69 -17.68 -13.02 8.34
N THR A 70 -17.86 -13.97 7.44
CA THR A 70 -16.81 -14.90 6.98
C THR A 70 -16.44 -14.57 5.55
N GLY A 71 -15.13 -14.46 5.27
CA GLY A 71 -14.63 -14.24 3.93
C GLY A 71 -14.82 -15.45 3.01
N ALA A 72 -14.87 -15.20 1.71
CA ALA A 72 -14.98 -16.22 0.68
C ALA A 72 -13.72 -17.11 0.63
N ALA A 73 -13.89 -18.35 0.20
CA ALA A 73 -12.78 -19.24 -0.10
C ALA A 73 -12.01 -18.76 -1.35
N ASN A 74 -10.73 -19.10 -1.43
CA ASN A 74 -9.92 -18.85 -2.60
C ASN A 74 -10.56 -19.47 -3.86
N GLY A 75 -10.55 -18.71 -4.95
CA GLY A 75 -11.17 -19.09 -6.21
C GLY A 75 -12.68 -18.83 -6.33
N ALA A 76 -13.35 -18.37 -5.26
CA ALA A 76 -14.77 -18.10 -5.28
C ALA A 76 -15.12 -16.82 -6.06
N SER A 77 -16.33 -16.79 -6.62
CA SER A 77 -16.91 -15.55 -7.14
C SER A 77 -17.22 -14.59 -5.99
N LEU A 78 -17.02 -13.30 -6.23
CA LEU A 78 -17.39 -12.28 -5.25
C LEU A 78 -18.92 -12.14 -5.16
N LEU A 79 -19.40 -11.85 -3.97
CA LEU A 79 -20.82 -11.57 -3.73
C LEU A 79 -21.18 -10.20 -4.29
N ARG A 80 -22.08 -10.14 -5.27
CA ARG A 80 -22.63 -8.88 -5.79
C ARG A 80 -23.76 -8.38 -4.89
N ILE A 81 -23.74 -7.08 -4.57
CA ILE A 81 -24.71 -6.40 -3.68
C ILE A 81 -25.35 -5.21 -4.38
N PRO A 82 -26.67 -5.22 -4.59
CA PRO A 82 -27.51 -6.40 -4.63
C PRO A 82 -27.18 -7.29 -5.86
N GLU A 83 -27.73 -8.49 -5.86
CA GLU A 83 -27.58 -9.40 -7.03
C GLU A 83 -28.04 -8.73 -8.34
N SER A 84 -27.66 -9.31 -9.48
CA SER A 84 -28.03 -8.79 -10.79
C SER A 84 -29.54 -8.91 -11.08
N GLY A 85 -30.02 -8.14 -12.07
CA GLY A 85 -31.44 -8.18 -12.47
C GLY A 85 -32.31 -7.10 -11.82
N ALA A 86 -31.70 -6.00 -11.38
CA ALA A 86 -32.46 -4.84 -10.90
C ALA A 86 -33.44 -4.33 -12.00
N PRO A 87 -34.66 -3.95 -11.61
CA PRO A 87 -35.61 -3.36 -12.53
C PRO A 87 -35.14 -1.97 -12.99
N THR A 88 -35.70 -1.46 -14.09
CA THR A 88 -35.41 -0.13 -14.62
C THR A 88 -36.09 0.99 -13.82
N THR A 89 -37.10 0.64 -13.03
CA THR A 89 -37.86 1.56 -12.13
C THR A 89 -38.05 0.90 -10.78
N GLY A 90 -38.19 1.72 -9.72
CA GLY A 90 -38.39 1.18 -8.37
C GLY A 90 -37.17 0.48 -7.79
N VAL A 91 -35.95 0.88 -8.20
CA VAL A 91 -34.68 0.25 -7.79
C VAL A 91 -34.48 0.31 -6.29
N ALA A 92 -34.91 1.39 -5.60
CA ALA A 92 -34.81 1.51 -4.15
C ALA A 92 -35.56 0.41 -3.42
N ALA A 93 -36.78 0.08 -3.86
CA ALA A 93 -37.57 -1.00 -3.29
C ALA A 93 -36.93 -2.38 -3.57
N TYR A 94 -36.41 -2.59 -4.77
CA TYR A 94 -35.66 -3.79 -5.12
C TYR A 94 -34.42 -3.96 -4.23
N VAL A 95 -33.63 -2.90 -4.03
CA VAL A 95 -32.44 -2.95 -3.17
C VAL A 95 -32.85 -3.33 -1.75
N LEU A 96 -33.85 -2.66 -1.18
CA LEU A 96 -34.31 -2.96 0.17
C LEU A 96 -34.81 -4.41 0.31
N ASP A 97 -35.57 -4.91 -0.67
CA ASP A 97 -35.99 -6.32 -0.71
C ASP A 97 -34.78 -7.26 -0.66
N LYS A 98 -33.73 -7.00 -1.47
CA LYS A 98 -32.55 -7.87 -1.53
C LYS A 98 -31.75 -7.88 -0.23
N PHE A 99 -31.73 -6.80 0.53
CA PHE A 99 -31.14 -6.81 1.88
C PHE A 99 -31.89 -7.70 2.88
N SER A 100 -33.08 -8.16 2.53
CA SER A 100 -33.90 -9.09 3.32
C SER A 100 -34.06 -10.49 2.70
N THR A 101 -33.80 -10.64 1.40
CA THR A 101 -34.09 -11.90 0.67
C THR A 101 -32.87 -12.54 0.01
N GLN A 102 -31.87 -11.74 -0.44
CA GLN A 102 -30.69 -12.28 -1.12
C GLN A 102 -29.87 -13.17 -0.17
N THR A 103 -29.53 -14.36 -0.63
CA THR A 103 -28.70 -15.32 0.12
C THR A 103 -27.40 -14.66 0.59
N THR A 104 -26.98 -14.94 1.80
CA THR A 104 -25.85 -14.33 2.50
C THR A 104 -26.11 -12.87 2.93
N LEU A 105 -26.50 -11.97 2.01
CA LEU A 105 -26.74 -10.56 2.33
C LEU A 105 -27.85 -10.36 3.38
N LYS A 106 -28.92 -11.16 3.32
CA LYS A 106 -30.02 -11.12 4.29
C LYS A 106 -29.57 -11.36 5.74
N ASP A 107 -28.47 -12.08 5.91
CA ASP A 107 -27.94 -12.47 7.21
C ASP A 107 -26.83 -11.52 7.71
N PHE A 108 -26.49 -10.47 6.96
CA PHE A 108 -25.52 -9.47 7.42
C PHE A 108 -26.01 -8.76 8.68
N PRO A 109 -25.10 -8.41 9.62
CA PRO A 109 -25.41 -7.55 10.76
C PRO A 109 -26.10 -6.26 10.31
N LEU A 110 -27.10 -5.80 11.06
CA LEU A 110 -27.91 -4.64 10.69
C LEU A 110 -27.06 -3.38 10.44
N MET A 111 -26.08 -3.13 11.31
CA MET A 111 -25.15 -2.00 11.15
C MET A 111 -24.36 -2.08 9.83
N VAL A 112 -23.95 -3.27 9.41
CA VAL A 112 -23.25 -3.46 8.12
C VAL A 112 -24.21 -3.20 6.96
N LYS A 113 -25.45 -3.63 7.04
CA LYS A 113 -26.49 -3.33 6.06
C LYS A 113 -26.73 -1.81 5.93
N GLN A 114 -26.82 -1.09 7.05
CA GLN A 114 -26.99 0.36 7.05
C GLN A 114 -25.80 1.05 6.36
N LYS A 115 -24.56 0.64 6.67
CA LYS A 115 -23.35 1.17 6.03
C LYS A 115 -23.33 0.90 4.53
N LEU A 116 -23.65 -0.32 4.10
CA LEU A 116 -23.70 -0.67 2.68
C LEU A 116 -24.79 0.10 1.92
N LEU A 117 -25.95 0.30 2.52
CA LEU A 117 -27.01 1.12 1.94
C LEU A 117 -26.58 2.58 1.78
N ASN A 118 -25.84 3.14 2.75
CA ASN A 118 -25.21 4.44 2.62
C ASN A 118 -24.23 4.46 1.46
N TYR A 119 -23.38 3.45 1.35
CA TYR A 119 -22.39 3.33 0.29
C TYR A 119 -23.02 3.19 -1.11
N LEU A 120 -24.20 2.54 -1.18
CA LEU A 120 -25.02 2.51 -2.40
C LEU A 120 -25.72 3.84 -2.71
N GLY A 121 -25.61 4.82 -1.82
CA GLY A 121 -26.09 6.20 -2.05
C GLY A 121 -27.41 6.55 -1.38
N TYR A 122 -28.00 5.65 -0.62
CA TYR A 122 -29.25 5.95 0.08
C TYR A 122 -29.00 6.66 1.42
N ALA A 123 -29.86 7.57 1.80
CA ALA A 123 -29.78 8.27 3.08
C ALA A 123 -30.32 7.39 4.20
N VAL A 124 -29.49 6.48 4.70
CA VAL A 124 -29.81 5.59 5.83
C VAL A 124 -28.98 6.02 7.04
N PRO A 125 -29.61 6.48 8.14
CA PRO A 125 -28.86 6.82 9.35
C PRO A 125 -28.23 5.57 9.97
N LEU A 126 -27.05 5.73 10.58
CA LEU A 126 -26.47 4.70 11.45
C LEU A 126 -27.19 4.76 12.79
N ASP A 127 -27.89 3.69 13.12
CA ASP A 127 -28.61 3.55 14.39
C ASP A 127 -28.27 2.19 15.01
N GLU A 128 -27.45 2.23 16.07
CA GLU A 128 -27.05 1.03 16.82
C GLU A 128 -28.21 0.43 17.62
N THR A 129 -29.27 1.20 17.86
CA THR A 129 -30.46 0.75 18.62
C THR A 129 -31.54 0.19 17.72
N ALA A 130 -31.43 0.38 16.41
CA ALA A 130 -32.39 -0.15 15.46
C ALA A 130 -32.43 -1.69 15.49
N THR A 131 -33.60 -2.25 15.36
CA THR A 131 -33.80 -3.71 15.27
C THR A 131 -34.11 -4.21 13.87
N ALA A 132 -34.37 -3.28 12.92
CA ALA A 132 -34.67 -3.57 11.52
C ALA A 132 -34.25 -2.43 10.62
N LEU A 133 -34.14 -2.72 9.30
CA LEU A 133 -33.99 -1.70 8.29
C LEU A 133 -35.27 -0.83 8.18
N PRO A 134 -35.17 0.40 7.64
CA PRO A 134 -36.34 1.23 7.39
C PRO A 134 -37.31 0.54 6.39
N SER A 135 -38.58 0.86 6.46
CA SER A 135 -39.61 0.30 5.56
C SER A 135 -39.48 0.79 4.10
N SER A 136 -38.75 1.88 3.88
CA SER A 136 -38.44 2.42 2.56
C SER A 136 -37.09 3.14 2.59
N LEU A 137 -36.37 3.14 1.44
CA LEU A 137 -35.11 3.85 1.31
C LEU A 137 -35.36 5.29 0.85
N VAL A 138 -34.69 6.22 1.48
CA VAL A 138 -34.73 7.64 1.11
C VAL A 138 -33.66 7.88 0.02
N ILE A 139 -34.12 8.35 -1.14
CA ILE A 139 -33.27 8.79 -2.23
C ILE A 139 -32.93 10.26 -1.98
N PRO A 140 -31.64 10.64 -1.82
CA PRO A 140 -31.27 12.01 -1.52
C PRO A 140 -31.43 12.94 -2.73
N ASN A 141 -31.59 14.23 -2.47
CA ASN A 141 -31.59 15.26 -3.52
C ASN A 141 -30.17 15.64 -3.99
N THR A 142 -29.17 15.31 -3.20
CA THR A 142 -27.74 15.49 -3.51
C THR A 142 -27.03 14.14 -3.34
N PRO A 143 -25.93 13.91 -4.07
CA PRO A 143 -25.18 12.66 -3.88
C PRO A 143 -24.82 12.44 -2.42
N ASN A 144 -25.00 11.21 -1.96
CA ASN A 144 -24.52 10.80 -0.64
C ASN A 144 -22.99 10.68 -0.68
N LEU A 145 -22.41 9.55 -0.44
CA LEU A 145 -20.97 9.31 -0.60
C LEU A 145 -20.71 8.72 -1.98
N ALA A 146 -20.27 9.55 -2.94
CA ALA A 146 -20.02 9.08 -4.30
C ALA A 146 -18.66 8.38 -4.42
N MET A 147 -17.60 9.03 -3.98
CA MET A 147 -16.24 8.52 -4.06
C MET A 147 -15.32 9.31 -3.11
N GLY A 148 -14.50 8.61 -2.35
CA GLY A 148 -13.45 9.20 -1.52
C GLY A 148 -12.19 9.56 -2.32
N GLY A 149 -11.25 10.23 -1.67
CA GLY A 149 -9.95 10.55 -2.27
C GLY A 149 -9.09 9.31 -2.48
N SER A 150 -8.33 9.26 -3.57
CA SER A 150 -7.26 8.28 -3.79
C SER A 150 -5.93 8.95 -3.41
N ILE A 151 -5.34 8.58 -2.28
CA ILE A 151 -4.15 9.25 -1.73
C ILE A 151 -2.89 8.43 -1.99
N HIS A 152 -2.84 7.16 -1.59
CA HIS A 152 -1.69 6.27 -1.76
C HIS A 152 -1.97 5.11 -2.72
N SER A 153 -3.23 4.91 -3.11
CA SER A 153 -3.60 3.97 -4.15
C SER A 153 -3.45 4.65 -5.51
N TYR A 154 -2.26 4.54 -6.09
CA TYR A 154 -2.00 5.11 -7.42
C TYR A 154 -2.87 4.42 -8.47
N PRO A 155 -3.58 5.20 -9.32
CA PRO A 155 -4.36 4.63 -10.41
C PRO A 155 -3.48 3.81 -11.36
N ILE A 156 -3.95 2.61 -11.72
CA ILE A 156 -3.30 1.75 -12.71
C ILE A 156 -4.22 1.47 -13.88
N GLN A 157 -3.65 1.46 -15.08
CA GLN A 157 -4.37 1.19 -16.30
C GLN A 157 -4.47 -0.32 -16.52
N LEU A 158 -5.69 -0.80 -16.79
CA LEU A 158 -5.99 -2.16 -17.19
C LEU A 158 -6.35 -2.15 -18.68
N THR A 159 -5.60 -2.85 -19.51
CA THR A 159 -5.89 -2.95 -20.96
C THR A 159 -6.48 -4.32 -21.24
N TYR A 160 -7.75 -4.39 -21.64
CA TYR A 160 -8.44 -5.64 -21.93
C TYR A 160 -8.26 -6.10 -23.37
N SER A 161 -8.18 -5.15 -24.31
CA SER A 161 -7.89 -5.45 -25.71
C SER A 161 -7.31 -4.26 -26.45
N GLY A 162 -6.72 -4.52 -27.59
CA GLY A 162 -6.26 -3.49 -28.53
C GLY A 162 -6.15 -4.04 -29.95
N THR A 163 -6.48 -3.22 -30.93
CA THR A 163 -6.38 -3.56 -32.35
C THR A 163 -4.93 -3.46 -32.82
N LEU A 164 -4.47 -4.42 -33.59
CA LEU A 164 -3.18 -4.41 -34.24
C LEU A 164 -3.36 -3.95 -35.70
N ASP A 165 -2.46 -3.10 -36.18
CA ASP A 165 -2.42 -2.73 -37.59
C ASP A 165 -1.84 -3.85 -38.46
N SER A 166 -1.76 -3.64 -39.77
CA SER A 166 -1.24 -4.62 -40.73
C SER A 166 0.23 -5.01 -40.50
N THR A 167 0.97 -4.22 -39.71
CA THR A 167 2.37 -4.49 -39.35
C THR A 167 2.49 -5.21 -38.00
N GLY A 168 1.37 -5.45 -37.31
CA GLY A 168 1.31 -6.06 -35.98
C GLY A 168 1.57 -5.08 -34.83
N LYS A 169 1.58 -3.78 -35.10
CA LYS A 169 1.74 -2.73 -34.08
C LYS A 169 0.39 -2.39 -33.47
N LEU A 170 0.38 -2.16 -32.16
CA LEU A 170 -0.81 -1.78 -31.41
C LEU A 170 -1.28 -0.37 -31.81
N THR A 171 -2.55 -0.25 -32.20
CA THR A 171 -3.22 1.01 -32.56
C THR A 171 -3.72 1.76 -31.31
N ASN A 172 -4.35 2.92 -31.53
CA ASN A 172 -5.02 3.68 -30.47
C ASN A 172 -6.41 3.11 -30.08
N ILE A 173 -6.94 2.16 -30.83
CA ILE A 173 -8.24 1.51 -30.55
C ILE A 173 -8.00 0.45 -29.48
N ARG A 174 -8.36 0.77 -28.24
CA ARG A 174 -8.11 -0.06 -27.06
C ARG A 174 -9.31 -0.05 -26.14
N SER A 175 -9.60 -1.20 -25.52
CA SER A 175 -10.54 -1.29 -24.40
C SER A 175 -9.71 -1.25 -23.11
N GLN A 176 -9.88 -0.19 -22.33
CA GLN A 176 -9.07 0.10 -21.16
C GLN A 176 -9.93 0.56 -20.01
N SER A 177 -9.51 0.23 -18.80
CA SER A 177 -10.08 0.73 -17.56
C SER A 177 -9.00 1.23 -16.61
N VAL A 178 -9.38 1.96 -15.59
CA VAL A 178 -8.50 2.43 -14.52
C VAL A 178 -8.95 1.81 -13.21
N LEU A 179 -8.00 1.24 -12.47
CA LEU A 179 -8.22 0.67 -11.14
C LEU A 179 -7.53 1.54 -10.11
N TYR A 180 -8.24 1.85 -9.02
CA TYR A 180 -7.73 2.61 -7.86
C TYR A 180 -8.56 2.36 -6.62
N GLY A 181 -7.93 2.42 -5.46
CA GLY A 181 -8.59 2.40 -4.17
C GLY A 181 -8.88 3.80 -3.65
N THR A 182 -9.83 3.93 -2.75
CA THR A 182 -10.28 5.21 -2.20
C THR A 182 -10.47 5.18 -0.69
N MET A 183 -10.44 6.37 -0.08
CA MET A 183 -10.63 6.56 1.36
C MET A 183 -12.05 6.24 1.82
N ASP A 184 -13.01 6.07 0.91
CA ASP A 184 -14.36 5.60 1.22
C ASP A 184 -14.47 4.07 1.36
N GLY A 185 -13.37 3.34 1.17
CA GLY A 185 -13.30 1.89 1.38
C GLY A 185 -13.50 1.04 0.14
N GLY A 186 -13.64 1.65 -1.03
CA GLY A 186 -13.83 0.95 -2.30
C GLY A 186 -12.56 0.81 -3.13
N LEU A 187 -12.42 -0.34 -3.81
CA LEU A 187 -11.54 -0.52 -4.95
C LEU A 187 -12.38 -0.42 -6.22
N HIS A 188 -12.11 0.61 -7.00
CA HIS A 188 -12.91 0.94 -8.18
C HIS A 188 -12.23 0.49 -9.46
N ILE A 189 -13.02 0.00 -10.41
CA ILE A 189 -12.64 -0.12 -11.82
C ILE A 189 -13.61 0.75 -12.62
N VAL A 190 -13.06 1.72 -13.33
CA VAL A 190 -13.81 2.65 -14.17
C VAL A 190 -13.35 2.54 -15.62
N ASP A 191 -14.28 2.67 -16.54
CA ASP A 191 -13.98 2.70 -17.96
C ASP A 191 -13.12 3.92 -18.31
N ASN A 192 -12.03 3.71 -19.05
CA ASN A 192 -11.09 4.79 -19.38
C ASN A 192 -11.64 5.80 -20.37
N GLU A 193 -12.61 5.42 -21.21
CA GLU A 193 -13.19 6.30 -22.22
C GLU A 193 -14.39 7.08 -21.67
N THR A 194 -15.29 6.40 -20.95
CA THR A 194 -16.54 7.01 -20.45
C THR A 194 -16.44 7.49 -19.01
N GLY A 195 -15.53 6.96 -18.21
CA GLY A 195 -15.43 7.20 -16.77
C GLY A 195 -16.48 6.47 -15.94
N GLU A 196 -17.30 5.61 -16.56
CA GLU A 196 -18.34 4.86 -15.86
C GLU A 196 -17.76 3.81 -14.92
N GLU A 197 -18.31 3.70 -13.72
CA GLU A 197 -17.95 2.68 -12.75
C GLU A 197 -18.41 1.31 -13.25
N GLN A 198 -17.45 0.41 -13.50
CA GLN A 198 -17.70 -0.96 -13.92
C GLN A 198 -17.81 -1.91 -12.73
N MET A 199 -17.07 -1.63 -11.68
CA MET A 199 -16.99 -2.41 -10.45
C MET A 199 -16.53 -1.53 -9.29
N VAL A 200 -17.09 -1.78 -8.11
CA VAL A 200 -16.49 -1.39 -6.84
C VAL A 200 -16.44 -2.61 -5.92
N PHE A 201 -15.28 -2.84 -5.31
CA PHE A 201 -15.07 -3.94 -4.36
C PHE A 201 -14.82 -3.38 -2.96
N VAL A 202 -15.60 -3.84 -1.98
CA VAL A 202 -15.43 -3.52 -0.56
C VAL A 202 -15.06 -4.80 0.19
N PRO A 203 -13.84 -4.90 0.74
CA PRO A 203 -13.37 -6.09 1.42
C PRO A 203 -14.19 -6.46 2.66
N ALA A 204 -14.40 -7.76 2.88
CA ALA A 204 -15.02 -8.28 4.11
C ALA A 204 -14.26 -7.84 5.36
N GLU A 205 -12.94 -7.73 5.30
CA GLU A 205 -12.11 -7.25 6.41
C GLU A 205 -12.46 -5.82 6.81
N LEU A 206 -12.65 -4.93 5.85
CA LEU A 206 -13.10 -3.57 6.11
C LEU A 206 -14.51 -3.55 6.70
N LEU A 207 -15.42 -4.39 6.21
CA LEU A 207 -16.80 -4.50 6.74
C LEU A 207 -16.82 -5.01 8.19
N LYS A 208 -15.90 -5.89 8.57
CA LYS A 208 -15.76 -6.41 9.94
C LYS A 208 -15.20 -5.38 10.92
N ASN A 209 -14.38 -4.48 10.45
CA ASN A 209 -13.73 -3.48 11.28
C ASN A 209 -14.71 -2.34 11.59
N THR A 210 -15.08 -2.18 12.87
CA THR A 210 -16.08 -1.18 13.30
C THR A 210 -15.65 0.26 13.02
N ILE A 211 -14.34 0.53 13.07
CA ILE A 211 -13.78 1.85 12.80
C ILE A 211 -13.64 2.05 11.28
N ALA A 212 -12.91 1.18 10.59
CA ALA A 212 -12.64 1.32 9.16
C ALA A 212 -13.92 1.34 8.31
N SER A 213 -14.94 0.57 8.68
CA SER A 213 -16.22 0.54 7.97
C SER A 213 -17.03 1.85 8.06
N LYS A 214 -16.66 2.78 8.94
CA LYS A 214 -17.23 4.14 8.95
C LYS A 214 -16.89 4.90 7.67
N ALA A 215 -15.80 4.53 6.98
CA ALA A 215 -15.44 5.10 5.68
C ALA A 215 -16.55 4.98 4.64
N LEU A 216 -17.43 3.98 4.77
CA LEU A 216 -18.56 3.74 3.86
C LEU A 216 -19.72 4.71 4.04
N VAL A 217 -19.67 5.60 5.03
CA VAL A 217 -20.81 6.44 5.43
C VAL A 217 -20.43 7.90 5.38
N LYS A 218 -21.24 8.67 4.67
CA LYS A 218 -21.09 10.14 4.56
C LYS A 218 -21.12 10.81 5.94
N GLY A 219 -20.15 11.70 6.19
CA GLY A 219 -20.10 12.51 7.40
C GLY A 219 -19.66 11.76 8.66
N GLN A 220 -19.07 10.57 8.50
CA GLN A 220 -18.48 9.81 9.61
C GLN A 220 -16.96 10.01 9.74
N ASP A 221 -16.38 10.82 8.87
CA ASP A 221 -15.01 11.30 8.97
C ASP A 221 -14.94 12.37 10.08
N ASP A 222 -14.10 12.11 11.06
CA ASP A 222 -13.72 13.10 12.06
C ASP A 222 -12.44 13.79 11.58
N THR A 223 -12.41 15.12 11.58
CA THR A 223 -11.21 15.89 11.22
C THR A 223 -10.03 15.63 12.14
N ASN A 224 -10.29 15.19 13.37
CA ASN A 224 -9.26 14.82 14.35
C ASN A 224 -8.82 13.36 14.24
N ALA A 225 -9.66 12.49 13.70
CA ALA A 225 -9.40 11.07 13.53
C ALA A 225 -10.00 10.58 12.20
N PRO A 226 -9.40 10.94 11.06
CA PRO A 226 -9.92 10.56 9.75
C PRO A 226 -9.97 9.03 9.62
N VAL A 227 -11.06 8.53 9.06
CA VAL A 227 -11.24 7.11 8.80
C VAL A 227 -10.50 6.73 7.53
N HIS A 228 -9.71 5.68 7.60
CA HIS A 228 -8.98 5.14 6.45
C HIS A 228 -9.80 4.06 5.76
N GLY A 229 -10.02 4.23 4.47
CA GLY A 229 -10.66 3.25 3.60
C GLY A 229 -9.63 2.32 2.93
N LEU A 230 -9.85 1.99 1.66
CA LEU A 230 -8.97 1.14 0.87
C LEU A 230 -7.93 2.00 0.13
N ASP A 231 -6.84 2.34 0.80
CA ASP A 231 -5.80 3.25 0.31
C ASP A 231 -4.46 2.55 0.01
N GLY A 232 -4.45 1.22 -0.04
CA GLY A 232 -3.27 0.44 -0.39
C GLY A 232 -2.89 0.54 -1.87
N ALA A 233 -1.61 0.33 -2.17
CA ALA A 233 -1.13 0.30 -3.54
C ALA A 233 -1.45 -1.06 -4.20
N TRP A 234 -1.99 -1.00 -5.42
CA TRP A 234 -2.33 -2.18 -6.23
C TRP A 234 -1.39 -2.33 -7.42
N VAL A 235 -1.30 -3.56 -7.94
CA VAL A 235 -0.55 -3.91 -9.16
C VAL A 235 -1.37 -4.86 -10.02
N ALA A 236 -1.16 -4.83 -11.35
CA ALA A 236 -1.83 -5.73 -12.29
C ALA A 236 -0.84 -6.74 -12.90
N ASP A 237 -1.35 -7.93 -13.19
CA ASP A 237 -0.63 -9.02 -13.88
C ASP A 237 -1.46 -9.49 -15.09
N PRO A 238 -1.43 -8.75 -16.20
CA PRO A 238 -2.14 -9.13 -17.41
C PRO A 238 -1.37 -10.19 -18.20
N ALA A 239 -2.12 -11.09 -18.86
CA ALA A 239 -1.58 -11.92 -19.92
C ALA A 239 -2.43 -11.79 -21.18
N TYR A 240 -1.79 -11.70 -22.34
CA TYR A 240 -2.43 -11.41 -23.60
C TYR A 240 -2.29 -12.56 -24.61
N LYS A 241 -3.23 -12.62 -25.56
CA LYS A 241 -3.18 -13.51 -26.71
C LYS A 241 -3.62 -12.74 -27.96
N ALA A 242 -2.86 -12.89 -29.04
CA ALA A 242 -3.28 -12.40 -30.34
C ALA A 242 -4.44 -13.28 -30.87
N GLN A 243 -5.47 -12.63 -31.41
CA GLN A 243 -6.64 -13.26 -32.00
C GLN A 243 -6.93 -12.57 -33.33
N LYS A 244 -7.11 -13.33 -34.39
CA LYS A 244 -7.62 -12.78 -35.67
C LYS A 244 -9.09 -12.38 -35.50
N SER A 245 -9.44 -11.19 -35.96
CA SER A 245 -10.85 -10.80 -36.06
C SER A 245 -11.52 -11.52 -37.20
N SER A 246 -12.70 -12.10 -36.97
CA SER A 246 -13.48 -12.73 -38.03
C SER A 246 -14.03 -11.64 -38.97
N GLY A 247 -13.47 -11.52 -40.15
CA GLY A 247 -14.04 -10.75 -41.27
C GLY A 247 -13.35 -9.45 -41.66
N SER A 248 -12.43 -8.89 -40.90
CA SER A 248 -11.81 -7.57 -41.22
C SER A 248 -10.32 -7.60 -41.49
N GLY A 249 -9.66 -8.72 -41.42
CA GLY A 249 -8.19 -8.76 -41.58
C GLY A 249 -7.38 -8.17 -40.41
N ASP A 250 -7.99 -7.43 -39.52
CA ASP A 250 -7.34 -6.85 -38.34
C ASP A 250 -7.12 -7.93 -37.26
N SER A 251 -5.97 -7.88 -36.62
CA SER A 251 -5.67 -8.74 -35.48
C SER A 251 -5.97 -8.00 -34.18
N LEU A 252 -6.52 -8.70 -33.21
CA LEU A 252 -6.76 -8.18 -31.87
C LEU A 252 -5.76 -8.80 -30.89
N MET A 253 -5.17 -7.95 -30.04
CA MET A 253 -4.54 -8.41 -28.83
C MET A 253 -5.58 -8.40 -27.71
N LYS A 254 -5.92 -9.53 -27.12
CA LYS A 254 -6.95 -9.63 -26.07
C LYS A 254 -6.36 -10.20 -24.80
N ALA A 255 -6.73 -9.62 -23.66
CA ALA A 255 -6.39 -10.17 -22.36
C ALA A 255 -7.05 -11.55 -22.19
N ARG A 256 -6.28 -12.51 -21.71
CA ARG A 256 -6.73 -13.84 -21.27
C ARG A 256 -6.62 -13.99 -19.75
N GLN A 257 -5.96 -13.07 -19.11
CA GLN A 257 -5.82 -12.91 -17.68
C GLN A 257 -5.75 -11.42 -17.37
N MET A 258 -6.41 -11.01 -16.32
CA MET A 258 -6.30 -9.69 -15.72
C MET A 258 -6.41 -9.86 -14.21
N ASN A 259 -5.31 -10.20 -13.58
CA ASN A 259 -5.23 -10.33 -12.13
C ASN A 259 -4.70 -9.05 -11.52
N VAL A 260 -5.24 -8.67 -10.36
CA VAL A 260 -4.79 -7.50 -9.62
C VAL A 260 -4.52 -7.89 -8.16
N TYR A 261 -3.49 -7.27 -7.58
CA TYR A 261 -3.02 -7.60 -6.24
C TYR A 261 -2.77 -6.33 -5.45
N GLY A 262 -3.20 -6.30 -4.20
CA GLY A 262 -2.99 -5.14 -3.33
C GLY A 262 -3.43 -5.36 -1.91
N GLY A 263 -3.15 -4.39 -1.06
CA GLY A 263 -3.50 -4.38 0.36
C GLY A 263 -4.43 -3.23 0.73
N LEU A 264 -4.87 -3.21 1.97
CA LEU A 264 -5.77 -2.19 2.51
C LEU A 264 -5.03 -0.98 3.10
N ARG A 265 -3.73 -1.11 3.36
CA ARG A 265 -2.90 -0.15 4.07
C ARG A 265 -3.38 0.02 5.54
N MET A 266 -3.78 1.22 5.97
CA MET A 266 -4.13 1.48 7.38
C MET A 266 -5.44 0.83 7.84
N SER A 267 -6.31 0.42 6.92
CA SER A 267 -7.62 -0.18 7.27
C SER A 267 -7.60 -1.70 7.46
N GLY A 268 -6.46 -2.37 7.21
CA GLY A 268 -6.39 -3.81 7.40
C GLY A 268 -5.00 -4.42 7.23
N GLU A 269 -4.91 -5.68 7.62
CA GLU A 269 -3.67 -6.46 7.66
C GLU A 269 -3.64 -7.58 6.59
N SER A 270 -4.43 -7.43 5.52
CA SER A 270 -4.51 -8.43 4.45
C SER A 270 -4.09 -7.91 3.10
N TYR A 271 -3.62 -8.85 2.27
CA TYR A 271 -3.47 -8.70 0.83
C TYR A 271 -4.50 -9.54 0.10
N TYR A 272 -4.95 -9.04 -1.03
CA TYR A 272 -5.93 -9.66 -1.91
C TYR A 272 -5.34 -9.87 -3.31
N GLY A 273 -5.64 -11.01 -3.92
CA GLY A 273 -5.54 -11.26 -5.35
C GLY A 273 -6.95 -11.37 -5.94
N LEU A 274 -7.26 -10.60 -6.97
CA LEU A 274 -8.55 -10.64 -7.64
C LEU A 274 -8.34 -10.93 -9.14
N ASP A 275 -9.18 -11.79 -9.72
CA ASP A 275 -9.35 -11.93 -11.15
C ASP A 275 -10.46 -10.96 -11.60
N VAL A 276 -10.06 -9.97 -12.38
CA VAL A 276 -10.93 -8.92 -12.91
C VAL A 276 -10.93 -8.92 -14.44
N LEU A 277 -10.71 -10.10 -15.07
CA LEU A 277 -10.79 -10.25 -16.52
C LEU A 277 -12.16 -9.83 -17.05
N ASP A 278 -13.20 -10.07 -16.29
CA ASP A 278 -14.51 -9.47 -16.45
C ASP A 278 -14.89 -8.72 -15.16
N PRO A 279 -14.84 -7.38 -15.15
CA PRO A 279 -15.21 -6.60 -13.96
C PRO A 279 -16.65 -6.79 -13.48
N LYS A 280 -17.52 -7.37 -14.32
CA LYS A 280 -18.93 -7.66 -13.96
C LYS A 280 -19.07 -8.98 -13.21
N THR A 281 -18.09 -9.86 -13.28
CA THR A 281 -18.06 -11.18 -12.63
C THR A 281 -16.69 -11.47 -11.99
N PRO A 282 -16.19 -10.59 -11.12
CA PRO A 282 -14.88 -10.72 -10.53
C PRO A 282 -14.80 -11.92 -9.57
N LYS A 283 -13.59 -12.47 -9.40
CA LYS A 283 -13.33 -13.59 -8.50
C LYS A 283 -12.24 -13.24 -7.50
N LEU A 284 -12.36 -13.80 -6.30
CA LEU A 284 -11.29 -13.81 -5.34
C LEU A 284 -10.27 -14.89 -5.74
N LEU A 285 -9.06 -14.54 -6.13
CA LEU A 285 -8.00 -15.53 -6.26
C LEU A 285 -7.60 -16.04 -4.89
N PHE A 286 -7.27 -15.12 -4.01
CA PHE A 286 -6.96 -15.40 -2.61
C PHE A 286 -7.04 -14.13 -1.74
N ARG A 287 -7.16 -14.38 -0.45
CA ARG A 287 -6.87 -13.41 0.62
C ARG A 287 -5.83 -14.03 1.55
N VAL A 288 -4.82 -13.26 1.94
CA VAL A 288 -3.84 -13.62 2.96
C VAL A 288 -3.72 -12.50 3.99
N GLY A 289 -3.70 -12.85 5.27
CA GLY A 289 -3.70 -11.84 6.34
C GLY A 289 -3.26 -12.39 7.69
N SER A 290 -3.09 -11.50 8.66
CA SER A 290 -2.54 -11.81 9.99
C SER A 290 -3.37 -12.80 10.82
N ASP A 291 -4.64 -12.98 10.48
CA ASP A 291 -5.55 -13.98 11.09
C ASP A 291 -5.27 -15.43 10.63
N GLN A 292 -4.40 -15.62 9.64
CA GLN A 292 -3.97 -16.92 9.16
C GLN A 292 -2.60 -17.28 9.77
N ALA A 293 -2.44 -18.52 10.24
CA ALA A 293 -1.23 -18.99 10.91
C ALA A 293 0.07 -18.74 10.09
N ASP A 294 -0.01 -18.93 8.77
CA ASP A 294 1.11 -18.71 7.86
C ASP A 294 1.54 -17.25 7.72
N PHE A 295 0.67 -16.33 8.06
CA PHE A 295 0.86 -14.90 7.91
C PHE A 295 0.71 -14.12 9.23
N SER A 296 0.77 -14.80 10.37
CA SER A 296 0.54 -14.23 11.71
C SER A 296 1.46 -13.05 12.08
N ARG A 297 2.57 -12.87 11.35
CA ARG A 297 3.47 -11.73 11.50
C ARG A 297 3.07 -10.51 10.68
N MET A 298 2.03 -10.60 9.84
CA MET A 298 1.57 -9.44 9.08
C MET A 298 1.05 -8.34 10.02
N GLY A 299 1.42 -7.11 9.70
CA GLY A 299 0.79 -5.89 10.17
C GLY A 299 -0.06 -5.28 9.06
N GLN A 300 -0.37 -4.01 9.18
CA GLN A 300 -1.12 -3.28 8.15
C GLN A 300 -0.43 -3.39 6.79
N SER A 301 -1.18 -3.68 5.74
CA SER A 301 -0.67 -4.08 4.42
C SER A 301 -0.18 -2.90 3.56
N TRP A 302 0.90 -2.26 4.00
CA TRP A 302 1.47 -1.06 3.36
C TRP A 302 2.36 -1.36 2.17
N SER A 303 3.06 -2.51 2.16
CA SER A 303 4.04 -2.85 1.12
C SER A 303 3.36 -3.02 -0.24
N LYS A 304 3.76 -2.22 -1.23
CA LYS A 304 3.28 -2.41 -2.60
C LYS A 304 3.76 -3.76 -3.13
N PRO A 305 2.87 -4.64 -3.61
CA PRO A 305 3.25 -5.95 -4.14
C PRO A 305 4.27 -5.85 -5.29
N VAL A 306 5.21 -6.79 -5.31
CA VAL A 306 6.12 -7.03 -6.44
C VAL A 306 5.75 -8.35 -7.09
N LEU A 307 5.45 -8.33 -8.38
CA LEU A 307 5.14 -9.51 -9.16
C LEU A 307 6.36 -9.93 -9.98
N THR A 308 6.84 -11.14 -9.74
CA THR A 308 8.02 -11.68 -10.43
C THR A 308 7.91 -13.20 -10.56
N ASN A 309 8.94 -13.82 -11.13
CA ASN A 309 9.05 -15.26 -11.21
C ASN A 309 10.20 -15.76 -10.37
N ILE A 310 10.03 -16.94 -9.81
CA ILE A 310 11.08 -17.71 -9.12
C ILE A 310 11.02 -19.16 -9.60
N ARG A 311 12.09 -19.93 -9.34
CA ARG A 311 12.05 -21.38 -9.47
C ARG A 311 11.86 -21.99 -8.08
N TYR A 312 10.67 -22.47 -7.82
CA TYR A 312 10.33 -23.11 -6.56
C TYR A 312 9.88 -24.55 -6.80
N ASN A 313 10.44 -25.49 -6.07
CA ASN A 313 10.19 -26.93 -6.28
C ASN A 313 10.30 -27.35 -7.76
N ASN A 314 11.38 -26.93 -8.42
CA ASN A 314 11.69 -27.16 -9.84
C ASN A 314 10.69 -26.58 -10.86
N LYS A 315 9.74 -25.77 -10.42
CA LYS A 315 8.76 -25.10 -11.30
C LYS A 315 8.99 -23.59 -11.31
N ILE A 316 8.92 -22.99 -12.49
CA ILE A 316 8.83 -21.53 -12.60
C ILE A 316 7.44 -21.12 -12.11
N THR A 317 7.41 -20.33 -11.05
CA THR A 317 6.19 -19.91 -10.37
C THR A 317 6.10 -18.39 -10.36
N ARG A 318 4.95 -17.87 -10.78
CA ARG A 318 4.62 -16.45 -10.64
C ARG A 318 4.32 -16.16 -9.19
N VAL A 319 4.98 -15.18 -8.60
CA VAL A 319 4.85 -14.86 -7.18
C VAL A 319 4.57 -13.39 -6.94
N MET A 320 3.90 -13.15 -5.82
CA MET A 320 3.75 -11.86 -5.18
C MET A 320 4.71 -11.77 -4.00
N ILE A 321 5.57 -10.75 -3.97
CA ILE A 321 6.49 -10.49 -2.88
C ILE A 321 6.04 -9.23 -2.14
N VAL A 322 5.94 -9.31 -0.81
CA VAL A 322 5.54 -8.19 0.05
C VAL A 322 6.37 -8.16 1.33
N GLY A 323 6.58 -6.96 1.87
CA GLY A 323 7.00 -6.78 3.25
C GLY A 323 5.86 -7.10 4.20
N GLY A 324 6.19 -7.44 5.43
CA GLY A 324 5.22 -7.87 6.44
C GLY A 324 4.22 -6.78 6.86
N GLY A 325 4.52 -5.51 6.61
CA GLY A 325 3.58 -4.43 6.83
C GLY A 325 3.90 -3.54 8.03
N TYR A 326 2.98 -2.68 8.40
CA TYR A 326 3.16 -1.63 9.40
C TYR A 326 2.59 -2.04 10.75
N ASP A 327 3.33 -1.77 11.82
CA ASP A 327 2.87 -1.87 13.20
C ASP A 327 2.38 -0.51 13.67
N GLN A 328 1.16 -0.42 14.16
CA GLN A 328 0.58 0.83 14.69
C GLN A 328 1.38 1.43 15.86
N CYS A 329 2.19 0.65 16.55
CA CYS A 329 3.05 1.17 17.60
C CYS A 329 4.02 2.25 17.11
N TYR A 330 4.35 2.26 15.80
CA TYR A 330 5.18 3.31 15.21
C TYR A 330 4.44 4.65 15.03
N GLU A 331 3.12 4.72 15.28
CA GLU A 331 2.42 6.00 15.39
C GLU A 331 2.96 6.83 16.57
N ASN A 332 3.41 6.16 17.62
CA ASN A 332 4.17 6.81 18.66
C ASN A 332 5.60 7.11 18.15
N PRO A 333 5.99 8.39 17.99
CA PRO A 333 7.33 8.75 17.52
C PRO A 333 8.44 8.31 18.46
N LYS A 334 8.11 8.01 19.73
CA LYS A 334 9.04 7.54 20.76
C LYS A 334 9.09 6.02 20.85
N PHE A 335 8.39 5.30 19.98
CA PHE A 335 8.33 3.85 20.04
C PHE A 335 9.74 3.22 19.96
N GLU A 336 10.08 2.47 21.00
CA GLU A 336 11.34 1.76 21.17
C GLU A 336 11.07 0.44 21.90
N PHE A 337 11.78 -0.61 21.52
CA PHE A 337 11.63 -1.92 22.17
C PHE A 337 12.05 -1.88 23.64
N GLY A 338 11.34 -2.62 24.49
CA GLY A 338 11.59 -2.73 25.92
C GLY A 338 11.19 -1.50 26.73
N LYS A 339 10.39 -0.59 26.15
CA LYS A 339 9.89 0.60 26.85
C LYS A 339 8.40 0.48 27.13
N VAL A 340 7.98 1.12 28.25
CA VAL A 340 6.56 1.39 28.53
C VAL A 340 6.28 2.79 28.04
N LEU A 341 5.37 2.92 27.08
CA LEU A 341 5.04 4.17 26.40
C LEU A 341 3.57 4.54 26.48
N SER A 342 2.72 3.62 26.93
CA SER A 342 1.27 3.83 27.10
C SER A 342 0.96 4.78 28.26
N THR A 343 1.90 4.94 29.20
CA THR A 343 1.75 5.81 30.37
C THR A 343 2.95 6.71 30.55
N VAL A 344 2.72 7.85 31.21
CA VAL A 344 3.75 8.82 31.61
C VAL A 344 3.55 9.22 33.05
N THR A 345 4.64 9.63 33.71
CA THR A 345 4.55 10.23 35.07
C THR A 345 4.34 11.73 34.92
N ASN A 346 3.23 12.22 35.43
CA ASN A 346 2.94 13.67 35.43
C ASN A 346 3.75 14.45 36.48
N ALA A 347 3.60 15.75 36.48
CA ALA A 347 4.34 16.64 37.40
C ALA A 347 4.04 16.38 38.89
N SER A 348 2.91 15.75 39.22
CA SER A 348 2.55 15.36 40.59
C SER A 348 3.09 13.99 41.01
N GLY A 349 3.81 13.28 40.11
CA GLY A 349 4.35 11.95 40.36
C GLY A 349 3.33 10.82 40.10
N ALA A 350 2.14 11.12 39.59
CA ALA A 350 1.13 10.11 39.26
C ALA A 350 1.36 9.55 37.86
N THR A 351 1.15 8.22 37.71
CA THR A 351 1.13 7.56 36.42
C THR A 351 -0.21 7.85 35.72
N VAL A 352 -0.16 8.44 34.54
CA VAL A 352 -1.32 8.81 33.72
C VAL A 352 -1.14 8.27 32.31
N PRO A 353 -2.23 8.06 31.53
CA PRO A 353 -2.12 7.69 30.11
C PRO A 353 -1.30 8.72 29.34
N SER A 354 -0.48 8.25 28.38
CA SER A 354 0.23 9.09 27.42
C SER A 354 -0.68 9.51 26.26
N ASP A 355 -0.16 10.31 25.34
CA ASP A 355 -0.84 10.63 24.08
C ASP A 355 -1.04 9.39 23.19
N PHE A 356 -0.33 8.30 23.48
CA PHE A 356 -0.41 7.00 22.80
C PHE A 356 -0.66 5.90 23.85
N PRO A 357 -1.89 5.77 24.33
CA PRO A 357 -2.19 4.94 25.50
C PRO A 357 -2.31 3.44 25.19
N ASP A 358 -1.90 2.96 24.02
CA ASP A 358 -1.98 1.56 23.64
C ASP A 358 -0.94 0.72 24.41
N ALA A 359 -1.38 0.05 25.46
CA ALA A 359 -0.54 -0.83 26.28
C ALA A 359 -0.03 -2.07 25.52
N SER A 360 -0.62 -2.42 24.37
CA SER A 360 -0.11 -3.52 23.53
C SER A 360 1.25 -3.23 22.93
N CYS A 361 1.66 -1.96 22.91
CA CYS A 361 2.95 -1.50 22.44
C CYS A 361 4.05 -1.51 23.51
N ASP A 362 3.69 -1.73 24.77
CA ASP A 362 4.65 -1.69 25.87
C ASP A 362 5.52 -2.95 25.91
N ASN A 363 6.79 -2.76 26.27
CA ASN A 363 7.77 -3.83 26.45
C ASN A 363 7.91 -4.79 25.24
N ARG A 364 7.56 -4.33 24.03
CA ARG A 364 7.72 -5.12 22.82
C ARG A 364 9.18 -5.45 22.59
N THR A 365 9.44 -6.67 22.11
CA THR A 365 10.78 -7.13 21.71
C THR A 365 10.96 -7.18 20.19
N GLU A 366 9.86 -7.09 19.49
CA GLU A 366 9.76 -7.05 18.03
C GLU A 366 8.44 -6.43 17.61
N ALA A 367 8.41 -5.85 16.41
CA ALA A 367 7.22 -5.24 15.83
C ALA A 367 6.41 -6.27 15.01
N LYS A 368 5.12 -6.01 14.81
CA LYS A 368 4.36 -6.62 13.73
C LYS A 368 4.96 -6.21 12.38
N GLY A 369 4.75 -7.03 11.36
CA GLY A 369 5.25 -6.73 10.03
C GLY A 369 6.76 -6.93 9.85
N ASN A 370 7.43 -7.53 10.81
CA ASN A 370 8.87 -7.82 10.78
C ASN A 370 9.18 -9.07 9.93
N ALA A 371 8.67 -9.10 8.71
CA ALA A 371 8.81 -10.23 7.79
C ALA A 371 8.88 -9.78 6.33
N VAL A 372 9.36 -10.68 5.47
CA VAL A 372 9.19 -10.63 4.02
C VAL A 372 8.58 -11.95 3.59
N TYR A 373 7.55 -11.89 2.73
CA TYR A 373 6.83 -13.04 2.23
C TYR A 373 6.94 -13.16 0.72
N ILE A 374 7.15 -14.40 0.24
CA ILE A 374 6.97 -14.80 -1.17
C ILE A 374 5.76 -15.71 -1.23
N ILE A 375 4.76 -15.28 -1.99
CA ILE A 375 3.42 -15.87 -2.04
C ILE A 375 3.14 -16.29 -3.47
N ASP A 376 2.60 -17.48 -3.68
CA ASP A 376 2.14 -17.90 -5.00
C ASP A 376 1.02 -16.95 -5.48
N ALA A 377 1.23 -16.29 -6.62
CA ALA A 377 0.32 -15.27 -7.13
C ALA A 377 -1.03 -15.85 -7.61
N LYS A 378 -1.14 -17.16 -7.76
CA LYS A 378 -2.37 -17.82 -8.18
C LYS A 378 -3.19 -18.35 -7.02
N THR A 379 -2.52 -18.91 -5.99
CA THR A 379 -3.22 -19.64 -4.91
C THR A 379 -3.21 -18.90 -3.58
N GLY A 380 -2.27 -17.98 -3.37
CA GLY A 380 -2.06 -17.32 -2.08
C GLY A 380 -1.21 -18.15 -1.10
N ASP A 381 -0.68 -19.29 -1.52
CA ASP A 381 0.17 -20.12 -0.67
C ASP A 381 1.47 -19.41 -0.34
N ARG A 382 1.88 -19.45 0.94
CA ARG A 382 3.19 -18.95 1.36
C ARG A 382 4.26 -19.94 0.91
N LEU A 383 5.06 -19.56 -0.08
CA LEU A 383 6.16 -20.40 -0.57
C LEU A 383 7.42 -20.24 0.30
N TRP A 384 7.70 -19.02 0.69
CA TRP A 384 8.86 -18.69 1.52
C TRP A 384 8.61 -17.42 2.33
N TRP A 385 9.24 -17.34 3.49
CA TRP A 385 9.27 -16.13 4.29
C TRP A 385 10.55 -16.02 5.12
N ALA A 386 10.92 -14.79 5.44
CA ALA A 386 12.02 -14.44 6.32
C ALA A 386 11.53 -13.53 7.44
N SER A 387 12.11 -13.72 8.64
CA SER A 387 11.79 -12.94 9.84
C SER A 387 12.83 -13.18 10.92
N SER A 388 12.72 -12.53 12.07
CA SER A 388 13.43 -12.87 13.31
C SER A 388 12.97 -14.21 13.92
N SER A 389 11.81 -14.71 13.50
CA SER A 389 11.24 -15.96 14.00
C SER A 389 12.07 -17.17 13.62
N THR A 390 12.32 -18.08 14.56
CA THR A 390 12.97 -19.37 14.30
C THR A 390 12.12 -20.30 13.41
N GLY A 391 10.82 -20.04 13.28
CA GLY A 391 9.94 -20.76 12.37
C GLY A 391 9.98 -20.27 10.92
N ALA A 392 10.72 -19.19 10.63
CA ALA A 392 10.88 -18.70 9.26
C ALA A 392 11.70 -19.69 8.41
N ASN A 393 11.40 -19.74 7.09
CA ASN A 393 12.21 -20.52 6.15
C ASN A 393 13.66 -20.05 6.17
N THR A 394 13.89 -18.76 6.36
CA THR A 394 15.21 -18.17 6.57
C THR A 394 15.12 -17.16 7.71
N SER A 395 15.71 -17.48 8.86
CA SER A 395 15.68 -16.60 10.02
C SER A 395 16.87 -15.65 10.05
N ASN A 396 16.63 -14.42 10.49
CA ASN A 396 17.67 -13.45 10.86
C ASN A 396 17.21 -12.69 12.09
N SER A 397 17.91 -12.86 13.21
CA SER A 397 17.55 -12.29 14.52
C SER A 397 17.48 -10.76 14.55
N ASP A 398 18.05 -10.09 13.55
CA ASP A 398 18.02 -8.63 13.44
C ASP A 398 16.74 -8.10 12.77
N MET A 399 15.97 -8.95 12.10
CA MET A 399 14.70 -8.58 11.47
C MET A 399 13.59 -8.40 12.51
N LYS A 400 13.72 -7.39 13.38
CA LYS A 400 12.78 -7.13 14.48
C LYS A 400 11.78 -6.01 14.18
N HIS A 401 12.09 -5.15 13.22
CA HIS A 401 11.29 -3.97 12.89
C HIS A 401 10.39 -4.21 11.69
N SER A 402 9.31 -3.45 11.59
CA SER A 402 8.35 -3.51 10.48
C SER A 402 9.01 -3.24 9.13
N ILE A 403 8.68 -4.04 8.13
CA ILE A 403 9.11 -3.88 6.74
C ILE A 403 7.90 -3.45 5.93
N VAL A 404 7.78 -2.13 5.70
CA VAL A 404 6.59 -1.48 5.12
C VAL A 404 6.77 -1.10 3.66
N SER A 405 8.02 -0.97 3.22
CA SER A 405 8.34 -0.55 1.86
C SER A 405 8.08 -1.66 0.84
N ARG A 406 7.95 -1.27 -0.43
CA ARG A 406 8.08 -2.22 -1.53
C ARG A 406 9.45 -2.89 -1.49
N ILE A 407 9.49 -4.18 -1.73
CA ILE A 407 10.74 -4.95 -1.84
C ILE A 407 11.36 -4.69 -3.22
N SER A 408 12.67 -4.48 -3.29
CA SER A 408 13.39 -4.39 -4.55
C SER A 408 13.91 -5.77 -4.94
N ALA A 409 13.33 -6.34 -5.99
CA ALA A 409 13.66 -7.67 -6.51
C ALA A 409 14.61 -7.55 -7.71
N ILE A 410 15.69 -8.32 -7.70
CA ILE A 410 16.76 -8.29 -8.71
C ILE A 410 16.94 -9.69 -9.30
N ASP A 411 16.88 -9.76 -10.61
CA ASP A 411 17.35 -10.84 -11.44
C ASP A 411 18.83 -10.58 -11.74
N ARG A 412 19.71 -11.42 -11.25
CA ARG A 412 21.16 -11.19 -11.29
C ARG A 412 21.80 -11.60 -12.60
N ASP A 413 21.33 -12.66 -13.21
CA ASP A 413 21.91 -13.25 -14.40
C ASP A 413 21.07 -13.09 -15.66
N GLY A 414 19.88 -12.47 -15.54
CA GLY A 414 19.01 -12.15 -16.66
C GLY A 414 18.19 -13.33 -17.16
N ASP A 415 17.98 -14.36 -16.33
CA ASP A 415 17.21 -15.57 -16.70
C ASP A 415 15.70 -15.40 -16.49
N GLY A 416 15.26 -14.24 -16.00
CA GLY A 416 13.86 -13.91 -15.72
C GLY A 416 13.37 -14.37 -14.34
N LEU A 417 14.29 -14.86 -13.48
CA LEU A 417 13.99 -15.27 -12.12
C LEU A 417 14.63 -14.32 -11.11
N THR A 418 13.95 -14.09 -9.99
CA THR A 418 14.49 -13.20 -8.96
C THR A 418 15.47 -13.93 -8.05
N ASP A 419 16.69 -13.43 -7.97
CA ASP A 419 17.78 -13.98 -7.15
C ASP A 419 18.02 -13.23 -5.86
N HIS A 420 17.76 -11.94 -5.84
CA HIS A 420 18.01 -11.09 -4.67
C HIS A 420 16.83 -10.19 -4.35
N LEU A 421 16.59 -10.03 -3.04
CA LEU A 421 15.65 -9.07 -2.50
C LEU A 421 16.41 -8.06 -1.65
N TYR A 422 16.19 -6.76 -1.88
CA TYR A 422 16.71 -5.69 -1.04
C TYR A 422 15.56 -4.95 -0.38
N PHE A 423 15.68 -4.70 0.93
CA PHE A 423 14.65 -4.03 1.71
C PHE A 423 15.22 -3.30 2.91
N GLY A 424 14.54 -2.23 3.32
CA GLY A 424 14.78 -1.52 4.55
C GLY A 424 13.66 -1.74 5.56
N ASP A 425 13.91 -1.45 6.83
CA ASP A 425 12.92 -1.53 7.90
C ASP A 425 12.72 -0.19 8.63
N LEU A 426 11.78 -0.15 9.56
CA LEU A 426 11.52 1.02 10.39
C LEU A 426 12.49 1.16 11.60
N GLY A 427 13.50 0.29 11.67
CA GLY A 427 14.59 0.35 12.63
C GLY A 427 15.89 0.92 12.06
N GLY A 428 15.90 1.33 10.81
CA GLY A 428 17.09 1.89 10.15
C GLY A 428 18.06 0.82 9.63
N GLN A 429 17.58 -0.38 9.40
CA GLN A 429 18.38 -1.49 8.92
C GLN A 429 18.12 -1.76 7.44
N VAL A 430 19.13 -2.24 6.74
CA VAL A 430 19.09 -2.59 5.32
C VAL A 430 19.50 -4.05 5.16
N PHE A 431 18.69 -4.81 4.43
CA PHE A 431 18.88 -6.24 4.26
C PHE A 431 18.96 -6.65 2.79
N ARG A 432 19.63 -7.78 2.54
CA ARG A 432 19.59 -8.54 1.30
C ARG A 432 19.19 -9.98 1.61
N ALA A 433 18.21 -10.50 0.89
CA ALA A 433 17.93 -11.93 0.84
C ALA A 433 18.49 -12.51 -0.47
N ASP A 434 19.14 -13.67 -0.38
CA ASP A 434 19.67 -14.43 -1.51
C ASP A 434 18.78 -15.66 -1.74
N LEU A 435 18.25 -15.81 -2.95
CA LEU A 435 17.35 -16.88 -3.36
C LEU A 435 18.06 -17.81 -4.33
N ASN A 436 17.86 -19.12 -4.21
CA ASN A 436 18.50 -20.12 -5.05
C ASN A 436 17.52 -20.70 -6.06
N ASN A 437 17.56 -20.19 -7.29
CA ASN A 437 16.75 -20.63 -8.43
C ASN A 437 17.38 -21.82 -9.21
N THR A 438 18.48 -22.40 -8.75
CA THR A 438 19.15 -23.52 -9.44
C THR A 438 18.21 -24.74 -9.54
N ILE A 439 18.18 -25.36 -10.70
CA ILE A 439 17.42 -26.61 -10.93
C ILE A 439 17.90 -27.69 -9.93
N GLY A 440 16.97 -28.39 -9.32
CA GLY A 440 17.26 -29.40 -8.30
C GLY A 440 17.35 -28.85 -6.87
N THR A 441 17.23 -27.53 -6.68
CA THR A 441 17.18 -26.94 -5.33
C THR A 441 15.89 -27.38 -4.62
N SER A 442 16.04 -27.94 -3.41
CA SER A 442 14.91 -28.24 -2.55
C SER A 442 14.27 -26.97 -2.01
N THR A 443 12.99 -27.03 -1.64
CA THR A 443 12.26 -25.89 -1.05
C THR A 443 12.92 -25.37 0.23
N ALA A 444 13.54 -26.26 1.02
CA ALA A 444 14.28 -25.89 2.23
C ALA A 444 15.56 -25.09 1.95
N ASN A 445 16.14 -25.22 0.77
CA ASN A 445 17.36 -24.54 0.35
C ASN A 445 17.11 -23.38 -0.62
N PHE A 446 15.85 -23.06 -0.90
CA PHE A 446 15.47 -21.97 -1.80
C PHE A 446 15.94 -20.61 -1.25
N GLY A 447 15.60 -20.30 0.00
CA GLY A 447 16.11 -19.10 0.67
C GLY A 447 17.50 -19.34 1.22
N LYS A 448 18.54 -18.97 0.48
CA LYS A 448 19.93 -19.27 0.84
C LYS A 448 20.36 -18.58 2.14
N ARG A 449 20.05 -17.28 2.26
CA ARG A 449 20.35 -16.46 3.45
C ARG A 449 19.61 -15.14 3.42
N VAL A 450 19.53 -14.51 4.59
CA VAL A 450 19.22 -13.09 4.75
C VAL A 450 20.40 -12.43 5.48
N VAL A 451 20.96 -11.38 4.89
CA VAL A 451 22.11 -10.63 5.41
C VAL A 451 21.66 -9.24 5.78
N ARG A 452 21.95 -8.78 7.00
CA ARG A 452 21.89 -7.37 7.31
C ARG A 452 23.11 -6.67 6.69
N LEU A 453 22.91 -5.91 5.63
CA LEU A 453 23.98 -5.17 4.96
C LEU A 453 24.44 -3.98 5.79
N ALA A 454 23.49 -3.27 6.39
CA ALA A 454 23.78 -2.11 7.21
C ALA A 454 22.79 -1.96 8.36
N ASN A 455 23.30 -1.45 9.47
CA ASN A 455 22.53 -0.91 10.58
C ASN A 455 22.85 0.58 10.70
N LEU A 456 21.94 1.40 10.16
CA LEU A 456 22.07 2.87 10.10
C LEU A 456 21.40 3.55 11.30
N ALA A 457 20.89 2.76 12.25
CA ALA A 457 20.48 3.27 13.55
C ALA A 457 21.65 4.02 14.18
N THR A 458 21.42 5.24 14.58
CA THR A 458 22.51 6.09 15.07
C THR A 458 22.97 5.65 16.45
N THR A 459 24.27 5.44 16.58
CA THR A 459 24.96 5.48 17.85
C THR A 459 25.36 6.92 18.20
N ASP A 460 24.78 7.93 17.53
CA ASP A 460 25.13 9.33 17.75
C ASP A 460 24.94 9.66 19.21
N THR A 461 25.96 10.27 19.81
CA THR A 461 26.01 10.71 21.22
C THR A 461 24.96 11.77 21.57
N LYS A 462 24.19 12.27 20.62
CA LYS A 462 22.93 12.99 20.86
C LYS A 462 21.84 12.04 21.39
N SER A 463 22.24 11.18 22.31
CA SER A 463 21.44 10.10 22.91
C SER A 463 20.28 10.56 23.79
N THR A 464 20.03 11.84 23.87
CA THR A 464 18.90 12.46 24.56
C THR A 464 17.68 12.66 23.64
N LEU A 465 17.71 12.10 22.43
CA LEU A 465 16.58 12.19 21.52
C LEU A 465 15.31 11.66 22.20
N THR A 466 14.38 12.55 22.45
CA THR A 466 13.06 12.24 23.00
C THR A 466 12.16 11.56 21.96
N LEU A 467 12.55 11.57 20.70
CA LEU A 467 11.92 10.90 19.56
C LEU A 467 12.75 9.68 19.16
N GLY A 468 12.14 8.62 18.70
CA GLY A 468 12.80 7.35 18.36
C GLY A 468 14.13 7.55 17.59
N LYS A 469 15.16 6.85 18.02
CA LYS A 469 16.56 7.07 17.60
C LYS A 469 16.89 6.53 16.20
N ASN A 470 15.99 5.74 15.61
CA ASN A 470 16.29 5.02 14.38
C ASN A 470 15.70 5.74 13.17
N PRO A 471 16.47 5.87 12.07
CA PRO A 471 15.89 6.27 10.80
C PRO A 471 14.86 5.23 10.38
N ARG A 472 13.76 5.67 9.77
CA ARG A 472 12.68 4.80 9.33
C ARG A 472 12.65 4.79 7.80
N PHE A 473 12.64 3.59 7.19
CA PHE A 473 12.60 3.43 5.74
C PHE A 473 11.20 3.03 5.28
N TYR A 474 10.47 4.01 4.74
CA TYR A 474 9.11 3.79 4.23
C TYR A 474 9.06 3.51 2.73
N GLU A 475 10.10 3.90 2.00
CA GLU A 475 10.17 3.73 0.54
C GLU A 475 11.11 2.57 0.15
N ALA A 476 10.87 2.04 -1.05
CA ALA A 476 11.69 0.96 -1.60
C ALA A 476 13.15 1.40 -1.75
N PRO A 477 14.11 0.53 -1.45
CA PRO A 477 15.48 0.78 -1.84
C PRO A 477 15.60 0.91 -3.36
N THR A 478 16.30 1.94 -3.83
CA THR A 478 16.74 2.02 -5.21
C THR A 478 18.01 1.21 -5.37
N VAL A 479 18.03 0.25 -6.28
CA VAL A 479 19.16 -0.65 -6.49
C VAL A 479 19.75 -0.42 -7.87
N THR A 480 21.03 -0.07 -7.92
CA THR A 480 21.75 0.19 -9.17
C THR A 480 23.06 -0.58 -9.21
N ILE A 481 23.37 -1.14 -10.38
CA ILE A 481 24.61 -1.91 -10.61
C ILE A 481 25.64 -0.95 -11.19
N HIS A 482 26.82 -0.95 -10.60
CA HIS A 482 27.94 -0.12 -11.01
C HIS A 482 29.16 -0.98 -11.33
N ARG A 483 29.91 -0.55 -12.32
CA ARG A 483 31.20 -1.17 -12.68
C ARG A 483 32.25 -0.08 -12.83
N GLN A 484 33.39 -0.28 -12.18
CA GLN A 484 34.57 0.54 -12.38
C GLN A 484 35.79 -0.37 -12.38
N ASP A 485 36.56 -0.35 -13.45
CA ASP A 485 37.71 -1.23 -13.67
C ASP A 485 37.36 -2.71 -13.52
N ALA A 486 38.01 -3.41 -12.62
CA ALA A 486 37.74 -4.82 -12.28
C ALA A 486 36.62 -5.01 -11.25
N TYR A 487 36.05 -3.96 -10.70
CA TYR A 487 35.11 -4.02 -9.59
C TYR A 487 33.67 -3.80 -10.08
N THR A 488 32.80 -4.74 -9.68
CA THR A 488 31.34 -4.60 -9.85
C THR A 488 30.69 -4.65 -8.48
N PHE A 489 29.77 -3.75 -8.23
CA PHE A 489 29.05 -3.66 -6.96
C PHE A 489 27.64 -3.12 -7.17
N ILE A 490 26.79 -3.29 -6.19
CA ILE A 490 25.48 -2.66 -6.10
C ILE A 490 25.57 -1.45 -5.18
N LEU A 491 24.92 -0.36 -5.59
CA LEU A 491 24.58 0.75 -4.72
C LEU A 491 23.11 0.66 -4.35
N VAL A 492 22.83 0.56 -3.04
CA VAL A 492 21.49 0.53 -2.47
C VAL A 492 21.19 1.92 -1.90
N GLY A 493 20.34 2.67 -2.59
CA GLY A 493 19.92 4.01 -2.21
C GLY A 493 18.65 3.98 -1.35
N LEU A 494 18.64 4.69 -0.23
CA LEU A 494 17.49 4.81 0.65
C LEU A 494 17.36 6.24 1.18
N ALA A 495 16.14 6.64 1.55
CA ALA A 495 15.89 7.88 2.27
C ALA A 495 15.09 7.58 3.54
N SER A 496 15.50 8.15 4.65
CA SER A 496 14.72 8.06 5.89
C SER A 496 13.67 9.17 5.98
N GLY A 497 12.60 8.90 6.73
CA GLY A 497 11.53 9.85 6.99
C GLY A 497 10.66 9.41 8.15
N ASN A 498 9.70 10.22 8.54
CA ASN A 498 8.68 9.84 9.50
C ASN A 498 7.31 10.21 8.96
N ARG A 499 6.47 9.21 8.70
CA ARG A 499 5.11 9.41 8.19
C ARG A 499 4.07 9.55 9.30
N SER A 500 4.36 9.02 10.49
CA SER A 500 3.41 9.03 11.61
C SER A 500 3.20 10.43 12.14
N THR A 501 4.30 11.18 12.28
CA THR A 501 4.27 12.55 12.81
C THR A 501 5.11 13.48 11.93
N PRO A 502 4.70 13.71 10.67
CA PRO A 502 5.50 14.47 9.71
C PRO A 502 5.76 15.92 10.14
N LEU A 503 4.87 16.50 10.94
CA LEU A 503 5.00 17.86 11.45
C LEU A 503 5.85 17.96 12.72
N ASP A 504 6.01 16.87 13.47
CA ASP A 504 6.81 16.87 14.70
C ASP A 504 8.31 16.79 14.42
N VAL A 505 8.69 16.29 13.28
CA VAL A 505 10.08 16.29 12.79
C VAL A 505 10.51 17.68 12.37
N TYR A 506 9.57 18.56 12.14
CA TYR A 506 9.80 19.91 11.71
C TYR A 506 9.44 20.91 12.82
N PRO A 507 10.41 21.55 13.47
CA PRO A 507 10.12 22.64 14.38
C PRO A 507 9.71 23.85 13.54
N THR A 508 8.46 23.95 13.15
CA THR A 508 7.94 25.24 12.76
C THR A 508 7.88 26.08 14.02
N VAL A 509 8.86 26.96 14.16
CA VAL A 509 8.66 28.14 14.98
C VAL A 509 7.39 28.79 14.45
N GLY A 510 6.27 28.53 15.09
CA GLY A 510 5.05 29.15 14.63
C GLY A 510 3.76 28.36 14.74
N ARG A 511 3.77 27.04 14.80
CA ARG A 511 2.49 26.37 15.01
C ARG A 511 1.91 26.69 16.39
N ASP A 512 2.77 26.90 17.40
CA ASP A 512 2.35 27.30 18.74
C ASP A 512 3.24 28.37 19.35
N GLY A 513 4.21 28.93 18.63
CA GLY A 513 5.13 29.96 19.14
C GLY A 513 6.02 29.52 20.30
N MET A 514 6.07 28.23 20.64
CA MET A 514 6.47 27.78 21.96
C MET A 514 7.38 26.56 22.02
N LEU A 515 7.97 26.11 20.93
CA LEU A 515 8.98 25.06 21.09
C LEU A 515 10.30 25.69 21.55
N PRO A 516 10.82 25.35 22.75
CA PRO A 516 12.10 25.82 23.17
C PRO A 516 13.20 25.41 22.19
N SER A 517 14.20 26.25 22.00
CA SER A 517 15.36 25.99 21.13
C SER A 517 16.05 24.65 21.43
N SER A 518 15.95 24.14 22.65
CA SER A 518 16.40 22.80 23.04
C SER A 518 15.64 21.65 22.35
N ALA A 519 14.39 21.84 21.99
CA ALA A 519 13.62 20.81 21.25
C ALA A 519 14.13 20.60 19.83
N LEU A 520 14.89 21.55 19.27
CA LEU A 520 15.50 21.49 17.96
C LEU A 520 16.74 20.58 17.91
N THR A 521 17.44 20.44 19.04
CA THR A 521 18.69 19.68 19.12
C THR A 521 18.47 18.18 19.30
N ASP A 522 17.26 17.78 19.67
CA ASP A 522 16.93 16.40 20.05
C ASP A 522 16.20 15.60 18.98
N ARG A 523 16.15 16.09 17.74
CA ARG A 523 15.41 15.44 16.65
C ARG A 523 16.32 14.65 15.74
N LEU A 524 15.85 13.48 15.33
CA LEU A 524 16.52 12.68 14.30
C LEU A 524 16.57 13.47 13.00
N VAL A 525 17.77 13.70 12.49
CA VAL A 525 17.97 14.26 11.16
C VAL A 525 17.78 13.14 10.13
N ASN A 526 16.84 13.32 9.23
CA ASN A 526 16.66 12.40 8.13
C ASN A 526 17.80 12.55 7.11
N ASN A 527 18.15 11.44 6.50
CA ASN A 527 19.27 11.36 5.56
C ASN A 527 18.87 10.61 4.29
N VAL A 528 19.61 10.85 3.23
CA VAL A 528 19.72 9.97 2.08
C VAL A 528 20.97 9.13 2.25
N TYR A 529 20.87 7.85 1.99
CA TYR A 529 21.94 6.88 2.14
C TYR A 529 22.26 6.18 0.84
N GLY A 530 23.51 5.87 0.60
CA GLY A 530 23.95 4.96 -0.43
C GLY A 530 24.82 3.87 0.18
N VAL A 531 24.30 2.67 0.33
CA VAL A 531 25.00 1.49 0.89
C VAL A 531 25.60 0.68 -0.25
N ILE A 532 26.89 0.37 -0.19
CA ILE A 532 27.58 -0.41 -1.20
C ILE A 532 27.54 -1.89 -0.82
N ASP A 533 27.00 -2.72 -1.69
CA ASP A 533 27.06 -4.18 -1.61
C ASP A 533 28.06 -4.72 -2.65
N ARG A 534 29.20 -5.21 -2.15
CA ARG A 534 30.28 -5.77 -2.98
C ARG A 534 30.16 -7.27 -3.17
N ASP A 535 29.32 -7.93 -2.36
CA ASP A 535 29.12 -9.39 -2.46
C ASP A 535 28.41 -9.81 -3.73
N PHE A 536 27.63 -8.89 -4.32
CA PHE A 536 26.85 -9.17 -5.54
C PHE A 536 27.70 -9.78 -6.66
N SER A 537 28.96 -9.38 -6.79
CA SER A 537 29.87 -9.88 -7.82
C SER A 537 30.51 -11.23 -7.52
N LYS A 538 30.32 -11.78 -6.31
CA LYS A 538 30.89 -13.08 -5.92
C LYS A 538 30.26 -14.22 -6.69
N LYS A 539 31.08 -14.99 -7.37
CA LYS A 539 30.64 -16.04 -8.32
C LYS A 539 29.79 -17.13 -7.65
N ASP A 540 30.11 -17.46 -6.41
CA ASP A 540 29.46 -18.52 -5.63
C ASP A 540 28.42 -17.99 -4.62
N LEU A 541 27.96 -16.74 -4.79
CA LEU A 541 27.05 -16.08 -3.83
C LEU A 541 25.75 -16.87 -3.62
N ILE A 542 25.19 -17.44 -4.67
CA ILE A 542 23.95 -18.23 -4.62
C ILE A 542 24.23 -19.70 -4.32
N SER A 543 25.13 -20.32 -5.10
CA SER A 543 25.38 -21.77 -5.04
C SER A 543 26.26 -22.19 -3.87
N GLY A 544 27.10 -21.31 -3.35
CA GLY A 544 28.09 -21.58 -2.33
C GLY A 544 27.82 -20.91 -0.98
N SER A 545 28.87 -20.86 -0.17
CA SER A 545 28.90 -20.12 1.10
C SER A 545 30.17 -19.27 1.15
N PRO A 546 30.29 -18.26 0.30
CA PRO A 546 31.46 -17.39 0.24
C PRO A 546 31.60 -16.61 1.54
N THR A 547 32.83 -16.23 1.87
CA THR A 547 33.06 -15.20 2.89
C THR A 547 32.44 -13.91 2.37
N LEU A 548 31.44 -13.41 3.09
CA LEU A 548 30.78 -12.16 2.74
C LEU A 548 31.70 -10.98 3.05
N ASP A 549 31.60 -9.95 2.23
CA ASP A 549 32.17 -8.63 2.52
C ASP A 549 31.53 -8.09 3.80
N SER A 550 32.03 -6.97 4.31
CA SER A 550 31.52 -6.46 5.57
C SER A 550 29.99 -6.46 5.63
N LYS A 551 29.42 -7.06 6.63
CA LYS A 551 28.03 -7.00 7.05
C LYS A 551 27.94 -6.09 8.27
N ASP A 552 26.73 -5.63 8.59
CA ASP A 552 26.51 -4.72 9.70
C ASP A 552 27.24 -3.37 9.58
N LYS A 553 27.30 -2.82 8.37
CA LYS A 553 27.85 -1.50 8.12
C LYS A 553 27.07 -0.44 8.94
N THR A 554 27.80 0.45 9.56
CA THR A 554 27.22 1.51 10.40
C THR A 554 27.49 2.90 9.79
N LEU A 555 26.92 3.96 10.36
CA LEU A 555 27.23 5.32 9.93
C LEU A 555 28.74 5.66 9.99
N ALA A 556 29.50 5.06 10.92
CA ALA A 556 30.93 5.24 11.01
C ALA A 556 31.69 4.71 9.77
N ASN A 557 31.13 3.70 9.11
CA ASN A 557 31.67 3.13 7.88
C ASN A 557 31.29 3.95 6.63
N MET A 558 30.40 4.94 6.76
CA MET A 558 29.93 5.75 5.64
C MET A 558 30.71 7.07 5.54
N GLN A 559 30.77 7.59 4.34
CA GLN A 559 31.23 8.94 4.06
C GLN A 559 30.08 9.93 4.27
N LYS A 560 30.22 10.84 5.22
CA LYS A 560 29.24 11.92 5.41
C LYS A 560 29.43 12.97 4.30
N ASP A 561 28.31 13.46 3.76
CA ASP A 561 28.23 14.57 2.82
C ASP A 561 29.28 14.51 1.69
N PRO A 562 29.32 13.46 0.86
CA PRO A 562 30.30 13.34 -0.19
C PRO A 562 30.16 14.50 -1.18
N GLN A 563 31.28 15.09 -1.55
CA GLN A 563 31.28 16.13 -2.58
C GLN A 563 30.87 15.54 -3.93
N LYS A 564 30.21 16.36 -4.76
CA LYS A 564 29.89 15.97 -6.13
C LYS A 564 31.20 15.67 -6.87
N LEU A 565 31.30 14.45 -7.38
CA LEU A 565 32.45 13.99 -8.12
C LEU A 565 32.15 14.05 -9.61
N THR A 566 33.10 14.58 -10.36
CA THR A 566 33.15 14.47 -11.82
C THR A 566 34.20 13.42 -12.13
N GLY A 567 33.82 12.33 -12.82
CA GLY A 567 34.76 11.27 -13.20
C GLY A 567 34.55 9.96 -12.43
N ASN A 568 35.63 9.24 -12.18
CA ASN A 568 35.60 7.93 -11.56
C ASN A 568 35.13 7.97 -10.09
N ILE A 569 34.51 6.88 -9.64
CA ILE A 569 34.14 6.69 -8.23
C ILE A 569 35.44 6.66 -7.39
N PRO A 570 35.50 7.42 -6.28
CA PRO A 570 36.73 7.49 -5.47
C PRO A 570 37.18 6.13 -4.95
N ALA A 571 38.47 5.94 -4.84
CA ALA A 571 39.09 4.72 -4.32
C ALA A 571 38.64 4.37 -2.89
N VAL A 572 38.19 5.34 -2.09
CA VAL A 572 37.63 5.10 -0.75
C VAL A 572 36.39 4.19 -0.78
N PHE A 573 35.62 4.19 -1.89
CA PHE A 573 34.45 3.36 -2.08
C PHE A 573 34.72 2.09 -2.87
N VAL A 574 35.61 2.16 -3.87
CA VAL A 574 35.85 1.08 -4.83
C VAL A 574 37.33 0.99 -5.13
N GLY A 575 37.93 -0.19 -4.91
CA GLY A 575 39.35 -0.44 -5.12
C GLY A 575 39.79 -1.72 -4.42
N ALA A 576 41.09 -1.96 -4.38
CA ALA A 576 41.65 -3.14 -3.71
C ALA A 576 41.41 -3.14 -2.19
N THR A 577 41.37 -1.95 -1.59
CA THR A 577 41.18 -1.76 -0.13
C THR A 577 40.24 -0.58 0.13
N PRO A 578 38.94 -0.73 -0.14
CA PRO A 578 37.99 0.34 0.12
C PRO A 578 37.88 0.60 1.63
N THR A 579 37.83 1.87 2.03
CA THR A 579 37.76 2.30 3.43
C THR A 579 36.36 2.76 3.84
N LYS A 580 35.47 2.95 2.87
CA LYS A 580 34.07 3.35 3.09
C LYS A 580 33.12 2.37 2.42
N ASP A 581 32.04 2.04 3.13
CA ASP A 581 31.01 1.10 2.68
C ASP A 581 29.79 1.79 2.09
N GLY A 582 29.90 3.08 1.87
CA GLY A 582 28.83 3.90 1.32
C GLY A 582 28.93 5.34 1.81
N TRP A 583 27.84 6.04 1.65
CA TRP A 583 27.75 7.45 2.01
C TRP A 583 26.37 7.80 2.57
N TYR A 584 26.29 8.94 3.25
CA TYR A 584 25.02 9.52 3.61
C TYR A 584 25.07 11.04 3.49
N ARG A 585 23.90 11.64 3.25
CA ARG A 585 23.74 13.08 3.18
C ARG A 585 22.56 13.50 4.05
N SER A 586 22.81 14.43 4.96
CA SER A 586 21.79 14.96 5.84
C SER A 586 20.84 15.88 5.06
N LEU A 587 19.54 15.74 5.31
CA LEU A 587 18.49 16.61 4.81
C LEU A 587 18.33 17.85 5.69
N SER A 588 19.41 18.35 6.25
CA SER A 588 19.48 19.55 7.07
C SER A 588 20.02 20.75 6.27
N SER A 589 19.71 21.95 6.71
CA SER A 589 20.22 23.18 6.08
C SER A 589 21.73 23.39 6.29
N LYS A 590 22.33 22.65 7.23
CA LYS A 590 23.76 22.69 7.52
C LYS A 590 24.43 21.34 7.29
N SER A 591 25.57 21.36 6.63
CA SER A 591 26.36 20.17 6.30
C SER A 591 26.92 19.42 7.53
N ASP A 592 27.04 20.09 8.67
CA ASP A 592 27.54 19.54 9.94
C ASP A 592 26.43 18.93 10.83
N GLY A 593 25.15 19.00 10.39
CA GLY A 593 24.00 18.52 11.17
C GLY A 593 23.65 19.37 12.37
N THR A 594 24.34 20.50 12.57
CA THR A 594 24.01 21.48 13.62
C THR A 594 22.99 22.47 13.06
N GLU A 595 21.71 22.17 13.17
CA GLU A 595 20.66 23.07 12.70
C GLU A 595 20.33 24.13 13.73
N THR A 596 20.47 25.37 13.32
CA THR A 596 19.85 26.54 14.00
C THR A 596 18.63 27.04 13.20
N THR A 597 18.47 26.59 11.95
CA THR A 597 17.35 26.94 11.10
C THR A 597 16.72 25.65 10.56
N PRO A 598 15.39 25.52 10.52
CA PRO A 598 14.72 24.32 10.06
C PRO A 598 15.09 24.04 8.59
N GLY A 599 15.75 22.92 8.33
CA GLY A 599 15.89 22.39 6.99
C GLY A 599 14.64 21.64 6.55
N PHE A 600 14.53 21.35 5.27
CA PHE A 600 13.44 20.55 4.75
C PHE A 600 13.53 19.12 5.29
N CYS A 601 12.61 18.75 6.17
CA CYS A 601 12.36 17.36 6.51
C CYS A 601 11.31 16.81 5.57
N VAL A 602 11.68 15.83 4.74
CA VAL A 602 10.71 15.18 3.85
C VAL A 602 10.00 14.10 4.64
N ALA A 603 8.74 14.34 4.94
CA ALA A 603 7.88 13.30 5.50
C ALA A 603 7.69 12.18 4.45
N GLY A 604 8.06 10.96 4.83
CA GLY A 604 7.84 9.79 4.00
C GLY A 604 8.89 9.47 2.95
N GLY A 605 10.08 10.02 3.05
CA GLY A 605 11.14 9.80 2.09
C GLY A 605 11.05 10.73 0.87
N MET A 606 12.16 10.88 0.17
CA MET A 606 12.13 11.59 -1.12
C MET A 606 11.45 10.72 -2.18
N LYS A 607 10.50 11.31 -2.89
CA LYS A 607 9.98 10.74 -4.14
C LYS A 607 11.02 10.89 -5.25
#